data_8949cda13473332f6ee05da598946954
#
_entry.id   8949cda13473332f6ee05da598946954
#
_cell.length_a   1.000
_cell.length_b   1.000
_cell.length_c   1.000
_cell.angle_alpha   90.00
_cell.angle_beta   90.00
_cell.angle_gamma   90.00
#
_symmetry.space_group_name_H-M   'P 1'
#
loop_
_entity.id
_entity.type
_entity.pdbx_description
1 polymer ?
#
loop_
_entity_poly.entity_id
_entity_poly.type
_entity_poly.pdbx_seq_one_letter_code
_entity_poly.pdbx_strand_id
1 'polypeptide(L)' 'MTGDRELWRVASDSGTVVCWMITCCEGAELQLIDGERIVLRELYPMKTDLYERARTLEAEYRERSRESG' A
#
# COMPACT_ATOMS: atom_id res chain seq x y z
N MET A 1 -2.91 -7.10 -19.91
CA MET A 1 -3.58 -6.15 -19.00
C MET A 1 -2.84 -6.11 -17.69
N THR A 2 -2.36 -4.93 -17.34
CA THR A 2 -1.78 -4.71 -16.04
C THR A 2 -2.92 -4.61 -15.03
N GLY A 3 -2.96 -5.54 -14.09
CA GLY A 3 -3.98 -5.50 -13.06
C GLY A 3 -3.53 -4.69 -11.88
N ASP A 4 -4.03 -3.46 -11.80
CA ASP A 4 -3.81 -2.63 -10.62
C ASP A 4 -4.96 -2.87 -9.67
N ARG A 5 -4.64 -3.11 -8.40
CA ARG A 5 -5.66 -3.40 -7.40
C ARG A 5 -5.41 -2.60 -6.14
N GLU A 6 -6.41 -1.87 -5.70
CA GLU A 6 -6.35 -1.18 -4.42
C GLU A 6 -6.58 -2.20 -3.31
N LEU A 7 -5.64 -2.29 -2.38
CA LEU A 7 -5.74 -3.24 -1.26
C LEU A 7 -6.43 -2.62 -0.06
N TRP A 8 -6.08 -1.37 0.26
CA TRP A 8 -6.70 -0.66 1.37
C TRP A 8 -6.42 0.83 1.23
N ARG A 9 -7.18 1.63 1.99
CA ARG A 9 -6.94 3.07 2.10
C ARG A 9 -7.20 3.52 3.51
N VAL A 10 -6.41 4.48 3.97
CA VAL A 10 -6.50 5.04 5.31
C VAL A 10 -6.40 6.55 5.23
N ALA A 11 -7.30 7.26 5.92
CA ALA A 11 -7.23 8.71 5.99
C ALA A 11 -6.04 9.14 6.83
N SER A 12 -5.36 10.18 6.42
CA SER A 12 -4.21 10.73 7.16
C SER A 12 -4.33 12.25 7.21
N ASP A 13 -3.46 12.89 7.97
CA ASP A 13 -3.46 14.33 8.11
C ASP A 13 -3.20 15.06 6.79
N SER A 14 -2.41 14.45 5.93
CA SER A 14 -2.06 15.02 4.63
C SER A 14 -2.99 14.59 3.50
N GLY A 15 -4.00 13.76 3.82
CA GLY A 15 -4.95 13.27 2.83
C GLY A 15 -5.25 11.80 3.02
N THR A 16 -5.21 11.02 1.95
CA THR A 16 -5.50 9.61 2.00
C THR A 16 -4.29 8.81 1.54
N VAL A 17 -3.90 7.82 2.34
CA VAL A 17 -2.87 6.86 1.95
C VAL A 17 -3.55 5.65 1.34
N VAL A 18 -3.16 5.29 0.14
CA VAL A 18 -3.74 4.15 -0.58
C VAL A 18 -2.64 3.15 -0.88
N CYS A 19 -2.92 1.88 -0.62
CA CYS A 19 -2.00 0.80 -0.93
C CYS A 19 -2.45 0.10 -2.20
N TRP A 20 -1.56 0.03 -3.17
CA TRP A 20 -1.83 -0.61 -4.47
C TRP A 20 -0.96 -1.82 -4.67
N MET A 21 -1.52 -2.82 -5.35
CA MET A 21 -0.77 -3.93 -5.88
C MET A 21 -0.81 -3.84 -7.39
N ILE A 22 0.36 -3.78 -8.02
CA ILE A 22 0.48 -3.70 -9.47
C ILE A 22 1.12 -4.98 -9.97
N THR A 23 0.37 -5.77 -10.73
CA THR A 23 0.87 -7.03 -11.27
C THR A 23 1.85 -6.75 -12.41
N CYS A 24 3.00 -7.41 -12.38
CA CYS A 24 4.01 -7.29 -13.41
C CYS A 24 4.57 -8.65 -13.76
N CYS A 25 5.43 -8.71 -14.79
CA CYS A 25 5.98 -9.97 -15.28
C CYS A 25 6.82 -10.72 -14.24
N GLU A 26 7.43 -9.99 -13.32
CA GLU A 26 8.32 -10.55 -12.31
C GLU A 26 7.65 -10.78 -10.96
N GLY A 27 6.33 -10.59 -10.88
CA GLY A 27 5.59 -10.75 -9.65
C GLY A 27 4.59 -9.63 -9.46
N ALA A 28 4.71 -8.91 -8.35
CA ALA A 28 3.83 -7.78 -8.08
C ALA A 28 4.59 -6.67 -7.34
N GLU A 29 4.23 -5.45 -7.61
CA GLU A 29 4.82 -4.30 -6.95
C GLU A 29 3.83 -3.73 -5.93
N LEU A 30 4.32 -3.49 -4.72
CA LEU A 30 3.56 -2.84 -3.68
C LEU A 30 3.85 -1.35 -3.73
N GLN A 31 2.81 -0.53 -3.83
CA GLN A 31 2.95 0.92 -3.83
C GLN A 31 2.07 1.54 -2.76
N LEU A 32 2.64 2.47 -2.01
CA LEU A 32 1.87 3.32 -1.11
C LEU A 32 1.86 4.72 -1.68
N ILE A 33 0.67 5.28 -1.84
CA ILE A 33 0.50 6.61 -2.38
C ILE A 33 -0.18 7.47 -1.32
N ASP A 34 0.50 8.54 -0.91
CA ASP A 34 -0.03 9.51 0.05
C ASP A 34 -0.40 10.77 -0.71
N GLY A 35 -1.69 10.96 -0.93
CA GLY A 35 -2.16 12.05 -1.77
C GLY A 35 -1.72 11.84 -3.21
N GLU A 36 -0.75 12.63 -3.64
CA GLU A 36 -0.20 12.53 -4.99
C GLU A 36 1.23 11.98 -5.01
N ARG A 37 1.76 11.61 -3.85
CA ARG A 37 3.15 11.15 -3.72
C ARG A 37 3.22 9.65 -3.51
N ILE A 38 4.14 9.02 -4.22
CA ILE A 38 4.47 7.61 -3.97
C ILE A 38 5.50 7.61 -2.85
N VAL A 39 5.12 7.10 -1.68
CA VAL A 39 6.00 7.10 -0.51
C VAL A 39 6.72 5.77 -0.30
N LEU A 40 6.27 4.71 -0.99
CA LEU A 40 6.91 3.40 -0.88
C LEU A 40 6.66 2.61 -2.15
N ARG A 41 7.71 1.91 -2.62
CA ARG A 41 7.62 0.97 -3.75
C ARG A 41 8.48 -0.22 -3.43
N GLU A 42 7.90 -1.41 -3.44
CA GLU A 42 8.62 -2.65 -3.18
C GLU A 42 8.16 -3.71 -4.17
N LEU A 43 9.12 -4.45 -4.72
CA LEU A 43 8.82 -5.53 -5.66
C LEU A 43 8.84 -6.86 -4.93
N TYR A 44 7.80 -7.66 -5.12
CA TYR A 44 7.67 -8.98 -4.51
C TYR A 44 7.45 -10.03 -5.59
N PRO A 45 8.33 -11.02 -5.70
CA PRO A 45 8.12 -12.13 -6.64
C PRO A 45 6.88 -12.94 -6.28
N MET A 46 6.55 -13.04 -5.00
CA MET A 46 5.39 -13.78 -4.50
C MET A 46 4.33 -12.83 -3.97
N LYS A 47 3.12 -12.96 -4.50
CA LYS A 47 2.00 -12.12 -4.05
C LYS A 47 1.70 -12.30 -2.56
N THR A 48 1.91 -13.51 -2.04
CA THR A 48 1.69 -13.78 -0.62
C THR A 48 2.51 -12.86 0.27
N ASP A 49 3.79 -12.69 -0.08
CA ASP A 49 4.68 -11.82 0.69
C ASP A 49 4.22 -10.36 0.60
N LEU A 50 3.77 -9.95 -0.56
CA LEU A 50 3.23 -8.60 -0.75
C LEU A 50 2.01 -8.37 0.15
N TYR A 51 1.10 -9.32 0.19
CA TYR A 51 -0.10 -9.21 1.02
C TYR A 51 0.24 -9.12 2.51
N GLU A 52 1.23 -9.90 2.96
CA GLU A 52 1.66 -9.83 4.35
C GLU A 52 2.24 -8.46 4.68
N ARG A 53 3.07 -7.93 3.79
CA ARG A 53 3.65 -6.60 3.97
C ARG A 53 2.55 -5.53 3.98
N ALA A 54 1.59 -5.65 3.07
CA ALA A 54 0.49 -4.70 2.99
C ALA A 54 -0.34 -4.69 4.28
N ARG A 55 -0.57 -5.84 4.88
CA ARG A 55 -1.32 -5.94 6.14
C ARG A 55 -0.57 -5.27 7.29
N THR A 56 0.74 -5.48 7.34
CA THR A 56 1.58 -4.84 8.35
C THR A 56 1.53 -3.32 8.22
N LEU A 57 1.64 -2.83 6.99
CA LEU A 57 1.58 -1.39 6.72
C LEU A 57 0.20 -0.82 7.05
N GLU A 58 -0.85 -1.55 6.73
CA GLU A 58 -2.20 -1.12 7.05
C GLU A 58 -2.36 -0.91 8.55
N ALA A 59 -1.90 -1.87 9.34
CA ALA A 59 -1.98 -1.78 10.80
C ALA A 59 -1.23 -0.55 11.32
N GLU A 60 -0.03 -0.31 10.79
CA GLU A 60 0.79 0.83 11.19
C GLU A 60 0.10 2.16 10.88
N TYR A 61 -0.46 2.30 9.68
CA TYR A 61 -1.10 3.55 9.27
C TYR A 61 -2.41 3.79 10.01
N ARG A 62 -3.16 2.73 10.29
CA ARG A 62 -4.39 2.86 11.07
C ARG A 62 -4.11 3.27 12.51
N GLU A 63 -3.02 2.74 13.08
CA GLU A 63 -2.61 3.11 14.42
C GLU A 63 -2.20 4.57 14.50
N ARG A 64 -1.45 5.06 13.52
CA ARG A 64 -1.06 6.45 13.43
C ARG A 64 -2.27 7.37 13.31
N SER A 65 -3.24 6.95 12.52
CA SER A 65 -4.47 7.72 12.33
C SER A 65 -5.25 7.88 13.63
N ARG A 66 -5.22 6.85 14.48
CA ARG A 66 -5.86 6.91 15.80
C ARG A 66 -5.17 7.87 16.75
N GLU A 67 -3.84 7.91 16.70
CA GLU A 67 -3.05 8.75 17.59
C GLU A 67 -3.20 10.22 17.27
N SER A 68 -3.37 10.56 16.01
CA SER A 68 -3.48 11.96 15.58
C SER A 68 -4.89 12.52 15.71
N GLY A 69 -5.83 11.69 16.09
CA GLY A 69 -7.21 12.12 16.33
C GLY A 69 -7.45 12.45 17.81
#